data_b96dd0e7401e5f301c4379aaf64b6df7
#
_entry.id   b96dd0e7401e5f301c4379aaf64b6df7
#
_cell.length_a   1.000
_cell.length_b   1.000
_cell.length_c   1.000
_cell.angle_alpha   90.00
_cell.angle_beta   90.00
_cell.angle_gamma   90.00
#
_symmetry.space_group_name_H-M   'P 1'
#
loop_
_entity.id
_entity.type
_entity.pdbx_description
1 polymer ?
#
loop_
_entity_poly.entity_id
_entity_poly.type
_entity_poly.pdbx_seq_one_letter_code
_entity_poly.pdbx_strand_id
1 'polypeptide(L)'
;MLKNIGNTPMIKIEYKYKGKTNFIYSKLEYYNLTGSIKDRVAYYIIENAKKSGRLRDKSTIVEATSGNTGISLSALGAYFRTYSSYFYAWLGKLWESKNYAKLWSRSNTYFKTARWF
;
A
#
# COMPACT_ATOMS: atom_id res chain seq x y z
N MET A 1 -12.32 10.58 -2.73
CA MET A 1 -11.37 9.44 -2.64
C MET A 1 -10.39 9.61 -1.50
N LEU A 2 -9.54 10.64 -1.45
CA LEU A 2 -8.53 10.81 -0.37
C LEU A 2 -9.11 11.01 1.03
N LYS A 3 -10.36 11.50 1.15
CA LYS A 3 -11.07 11.64 2.44
C LYS A 3 -11.29 10.30 3.17
N ASN A 4 -11.16 9.18 2.45
CA ASN A 4 -11.31 7.84 3.01
C ASN A 4 -9.98 7.26 3.53
N ILE A 5 -8.93 8.07 3.62
CA ILE A 5 -7.65 7.65 4.18
C ILE A 5 -7.49 8.26 5.56
N GLY A 6 -7.33 7.41 6.55
CA GLY A 6 -7.25 7.84 7.94
C GLY A 6 -8.62 8.09 8.56
N ASN A 7 -8.62 8.74 9.71
CA ASN A 7 -9.82 9.00 10.52
C ASN A 7 -10.72 7.76 10.70
N THR A 8 -10.11 6.58 10.76
CA THR A 8 -10.81 5.30 10.90
C THR A 8 -11.50 5.21 12.27
N PRO A 9 -12.66 4.56 12.36
CA PRO A 9 -13.34 4.32 13.62
C PRO A 9 -12.45 3.59 14.63
N MET A 10 -12.73 3.79 15.90
CA MET A 10 -12.08 3.09 16.99
C MET A 10 -13.13 2.38 17.84
N ILE A 11 -12.89 1.12 18.16
CA ILE A 11 -13.74 0.33 19.05
C ILE A 11 -13.01 0.02 20.34
N LYS A 12 -13.79 -0.08 21.42
CA LYS A 12 -13.36 -0.57 22.73
C LYS A 12 -13.77 -2.03 22.84
N ILE A 13 -12.81 -2.91 23.07
CA ILE A 13 -13.02 -4.35 23.24
C ILE A 13 -12.80 -4.68 24.69
N GLU A 14 -13.82 -5.21 25.36
CA GLU A 14 -13.71 -5.74 26.69
C GLU A 14 -13.30 -7.20 26.64
N TYR A 15 -12.35 -7.61 27.47
CA TYR A 15 -11.91 -9.00 27.59
C TYR A 15 -11.59 -9.36 29.04
N LYS A 16 -11.71 -10.63 29.37
CA LYS A 16 -11.34 -11.17 30.68
C LYS A 16 -10.01 -11.92 30.60
N TYR A 17 -9.11 -11.59 31.50
CA TYR A 17 -7.86 -12.29 31.66
C TYR A 17 -7.55 -12.51 33.14
N LYS A 18 -7.30 -13.77 33.52
CA LYS A 18 -7.05 -14.18 34.93
C LYS A 18 -8.10 -13.62 35.90
N GLY A 19 -9.37 -13.72 35.52
CA GLY A 19 -10.51 -13.26 36.34
C GLY A 19 -10.72 -11.73 36.40
N LYS A 20 -9.85 -10.94 35.76
CA LYS A 20 -9.95 -9.47 35.71
C LYS A 20 -10.49 -9.00 34.37
N THR A 21 -11.37 -8.01 34.39
CA THR A 21 -11.84 -7.31 33.20
C THR A 21 -10.81 -6.30 32.75
N ASN A 22 -10.50 -6.31 31.46
CA ASN A 22 -9.55 -5.41 30.80
C ASN A 22 -10.16 -4.88 29.51
N PHE A 23 -9.52 -3.87 28.91
CA PHE A 23 -9.97 -3.24 27.69
C PHE A 23 -8.83 -3.06 26.70
N ILE A 24 -9.13 -3.23 25.41
CA ILE A 24 -8.24 -2.89 24.29
C ILE A 24 -8.99 -1.90 23.39
N TYR A 25 -8.31 -0.85 22.95
CA TYR A 25 -8.80 0.03 21.93
C TYR A 25 -8.19 -0.35 20.58
N SER A 26 -9.05 -0.61 19.60
CA SER A 26 -8.64 -1.04 18.26
C SER A 26 -9.18 -0.10 17.20
N LYS A 27 -8.29 0.38 16.33
CA LYS A 27 -8.66 1.15 15.14
C LYS A 27 -9.04 0.20 14.01
N LEU A 28 -10.19 0.47 13.38
CA LEU A 28 -10.70 -0.33 12.28
C LEU A 28 -10.07 0.12 10.95
N GLU A 29 -8.80 -0.24 10.75
CA GLU A 29 -8.01 0.24 9.61
C GLU A 29 -8.47 -0.30 8.23
N TYR A 30 -9.36 -1.28 8.20
CA TYR A 30 -10.02 -1.74 6.97
C TYR A 30 -11.03 -0.73 6.40
N TYR A 31 -11.36 0.34 7.14
CA TYR A 31 -12.14 1.47 6.63
C TYR A 31 -11.32 2.44 5.75
N ASN A 32 -10.01 2.26 5.64
CA ASN A 32 -9.21 3.04 4.70
C ASN A 32 -9.58 2.71 3.24
N LEU A 33 -9.10 3.53 2.31
CA LEU A 33 -9.42 3.50 0.88
C LEU A 33 -9.31 2.13 0.21
N THR A 34 -8.22 1.40 0.48
CA THR A 34 -7.97 0.05 -0.06
C THR A 34 -8.13 -1.05 0.98
N GLY A 35 -8.65 -0.72 2.14
CA GLY A 35 -8.93 -1.66 3.21
C GLY A 35 -7.74 -1.94 4.13
N SER A 36 -6.73 -1.10 4.18
CA SER A 36 -5.59 -1.33 5.05
C SER A 36 -4.95 -0.07 5.62
N ILE A 37 -4.19 -0.23 6.72
CA ILE A 37 -3.37 0.84 7.31
C ILE A 37 -2.32 1.38 6.33
N LYS A 38 -1.97 0.62 5.28
CA LYS A 38 -0.93 1.01 4.31
C LYS A 38 -1.34 2.20 3.46
N ASP A 39 -2.62 2.48 3.34
CA ASP A 39 -3.11 3.68 2.66
C ASP A 39 -2.55 4.96 3.29
N ARG A 40 -2.41 5.00 4.61
CA ARG A 40 -1.83 6.15 5.32
C ARG A 40 -0.38 6.39 4.93
N VAL A 41 0.40 5.31 4.90
CA VAL A 41 1.83 5.36 4.57
C VAL A 41 2.03 5.76 3.10
N ALA A 42 1.32 5.09 2.20
CA ALA A 42 1.40 5.36 0.77
C ALA A 42 0.97 6.79 0.43
N TYR A 43 -0.11 7.27 1.03
CA TYR A 43 -0.59 8.64 0.84
C TYR A 43 0.44 9.67 1.31
N TYR A 44 0.98 9.50 2.51
CA TYR A 44 1.99 10.40 3.06
C TYR A 44 3.24 10.48 2.17
N ILE A 45 3.75 9.33 1.71
CA ILE A 45 4.93 9.28 0.84
C ILE A 45 4.67 10.00 -0.49
N ILE A 46 3.56 9.69 -1.16
CA ILE A 46 3.21 10.28 -2.45
C ILE A 46 2.97 11.79 -2.31
N GLU A 47 2.21 12.21 -1.30
CA GLU A 47 1.92 13.63 -1.08
C GLU A 47 3.19 14.44 -0.85
N ASN A 48 4.11 13.95 0.01
CA ASN A 48 5.39 14.64 0.25
C ASN A 48 6.29 14.64 -0.99
N ALA A 49 6.31 13.56 -1.75
CA ALA A 49 7.07 13.49 -2.99
C ALA A 49 6.54 14.48 -4.05
N LYS A 50 5.23 14.68 -4.11
CA LYS A 50 4.61 15.71 -4.97
C LYS A 50 4.95 17.12 -4.49
N LYS A 51 4.75 17.41 -3.21
CA LYS A 51 5.05 18.73 -2.62
C LYS A 51 6.51 19.14 -2.82
N SER A 52 7.43 18.18 -2.75
CA SER A 52 8.87 18.43 -2.97
C SER A 52 9.30 18.41 -4.44
N GLY A 53 8.38 18.20 -5.39
CA GLY A 53 8.68 18.11 -6.82
C GLY A 53 9.42 16.83 -7.26
N ARG A 54 9.66 15.89 -6.34
CA ARG A 54 10.29 14.59 -6.64
C ARG A 54 9.37 13.67 -7.44
N LEU A 55 8.06 13.76 -7.25
CA LEU A 55 7.06 13.02 -8.00
C LEU A 55 6.33 13.97 -8.94
N ARG A 56 6.46 13.75 -10.25
CA ARG A 56 5.80 14.49 -11.32
C ARG A 56 4.81 13.59 -12.04
N ASP A 57 3.97 14.16 -12.89
CA ASP A 57 3.08 13.39 -13.75
C ASP A 57 3.87 12.40 -14.61
N LYS A 58 3.35 11.18 -14.72
CA LYS A 58 3.99 10.04 -15.41
C LYS A 58 5.29 9.53 -14.76
N SER A 59 5.66 10.01 -13.56
CA SER A 59 6.75 9.39 -12.80
C SER A 59 6.42 7.93 -12.46
N THR A 60 7.44 7.10 -12.34
CA THR A 60 7.29 5.70 -11.93
C THR A 60 7.57 5.56 -10.43
N ILE A 61 6.64 4.97 -9.71
CA ILE A 61 6.82 4.54 -8.31
C ILE A 61 7.28 3.09 -8.33
N VAL A 62 8.40 2.82 -7.65
CA VAL A 62 8.98 1.48 -7.54
C VAL A 62 9.00 1.06 -6.08
N GLU A 63 8.46 -0.11 -5.77
CA GLU A 63 8.37 -0.62 -4.39
C GLU A 63 8.53 -2.14 -4.37
N ALA A 64 9.25 -2.64 -3.37
CA ALA A 64 9.35 -4.07 -3.09
C ALA A 64 8.29 -4.44 -2.04
N THR A 65 7.23 -5.12 -2.47
CA THR A 65 6.10 -5.43 -1.59
C THR A 65 5.48 -6.77 -1.92
N SER A 66 4.93 -7.42 -0.91
CA SER A 66 4.19 -8.68 -1.04
C SER A 66 2.67 -8.52 -0.83
N GLY A 67 2.15 -7.30 -0.65
CA GLY A 67 0.74 -7.14 -0.30
C GLY A 67 0.24 -5.70 -0.26
N ASN A 68 -0.37 -5.33 0.86
CA ASN A 68 -1.18 -4.12 1.02
C ASN A 68 -0.46 -2.81 0.63
N THR A 69 0.85 -2.71 0.81
CA THR A 69 1.61 -1.52 0.39
C THR A 69 1.53 -1.32 -1.12
N GLY A 70 1.71 -2.39 -1.89
CA GLY A 70 1.58 -2.34 -3.34
C GLY A 70 0.16 -1.97 -3.78
N ILE A 71 -0.87 -2.53 -3.13
CA ILE A 71 -2.27 -2.20 -3.41
C ILE A 71 -2.53 -0.71 -3.17
N SER A 72 -2.10 -0.19 -2.02
CA SER A 72 -2.27 1.23 -1.68
C SER A 72 -1.53 2.16 -2.64
N LEU A 73 -0.28 1.84 -2.98
CA LEU A 73 0.51 2.62 -3.95
C LEU A 73 -0.09 2.56 -5.36
N SER A 74 -0.68 1.42 -5.78
CA SER A 74 -1.38 1.31 -7.06
C SER A 74 -2.60 2.24 -7.13
N ALA A 75 -3.45 2.18 -6.12
CA ALA A 75 -4.66 3.01 -6.07
C ALA A 75 -4.32 4.51 -6.05
N LEU A 76 -3.35 4.90 -5.23
CA LEU A 76 -2.92 6.30 -5.14
C LEU A 76 -2.10 6.74 -6.35
N GLY A 77 -1.27 5.87 -6.91
CA GLY A 77 -0.53 6.13 -8.15
C GLY A 77 -1.48 6.42 -9.31
N ALA A 78 -2.52 5.63 -9.46
CA ALA A 78 -3.57 5.88 -10.46
C ALA A 78 -4.28 7.22 -10.23
N TYR A 79 -4.64 7.53 -8.98
CA TYR A 79 -5.24 8.82 -8.64
C TYR A 79 -4.35 10.02 -8.98
N PHE A 80 -3.06 9.91 -8.72
CA PHE A 80 -2.08 10.97 -8.99
C PHE A 80 -1.46 10.92 -10.39
N ARG A 81 -1.97 10.08 -11.29
CA ARG A 81 -1.49 9.90 -12.68
C ARG A 81 -0.02 9.53 -12.79
N THR A 82 0.44 8.67 -11.87
CA THR A 82 1.78 8.10 -11.90
C THR A 82 1.73 6.64 -12.35
N TYR A 83 2.88 6.11 -12.81
CA TYR A 83 3.04 4.68 -13.07
C TYR A 83 3.51 4.00 -11.80
N SER A 84 3.10 2.75 -11.61
CA SER A 84 3.53 1.95 -10.48
C SER A 84 4.13 0.64 -10.95
N SER A 85 5.33 0.32 -10.49
CA SER A 85 6.01 -0.94 -10.74
C SER A 85 6.33 -1.61 -9.40
N TYR A 86 5.96 -2.89 -9.26
CA TYR A 86 6.13 -3.61 -8.02
C TYR A 86 7.00 -4.82 -8.18
N PHE A 87 7.88 -5.04 -7.22
CA PHE A 87 8.65 -6.25 -7.06
C PHE A 87 8.04 -7.07 -5.93
N TYR A 88 7.50 -8.24 -6.26
CA TYR A 88 7.02 -9.16 -5.24
C TYR A 88 8.20 -9.94 -4.67
N ALA A 89 8.57 -9.64 -3.42
CA ALA A 89 9.48 -10.48 -2.66
C ALA A 89 8.71 -11.65 -2.07
N TRP A 90 8.81 -12.83 -2.68
CA TRP A 90 8.32 -14.06 -2.05
C TRP A 90 9.39 -14.54 -1.06
N LEU A 91 9.06 -14.55 0.21
CA LEU A 91 9.93 -15.02 1.30
C LEU A 91 10.40 -16.45 1.00
N GLY A 92 11.63 -16.60 0.52
CA GLY A 92 12.30 -17.89 0.42
C GLY A 92 13.18 -18.14 -0.79
N LYS A 93 13.05 -17.43 -1.91
CA LYS A 93 13.83 -17.73 -3.12
C LYS A 93 14.39 -16.53 -3.89
N LEU A 94 14.36 -15.34 -3.35
CA LEU A 94 14.79 -14.11 -4.07
C LEU A 94 16.19 -13.61 -3.68
N TRP A 95 17.01 -14.45 -3.09
CA TRP A 95 18.42 -14.10 -2.82
C TRP A 95 19.37 -14.38 -4.00
N GLU A 96 18.90 -14.90 -5.13
CA GLU A 96 19.72 -15.07 -6.31
C GLU A 96 19.54 -13.90 -7.28
N SER A 97 20.50 -13.00 -7.24
CA SER A 97 20.57 -11.71 -7.95
C SER A 97 20.50 -11.76 -9.49
N LYS A 98 20.40 -12.92 -10.11
CA LYS A 98 20.36 -13.09 -11.58
C LYS A 98 18.98 -13.04 -12.21
N ASN A 99 17.90 -12.98 -11.45
CA ASN A 99 16.52 -13.03 -11.97
C ASN A 99 15.76 -11.70 -11.92
N TYR A 100 16.31 -10.62 -11.40
CA TYR A 100 15.64 -9.32 -11.31
C TYR A 100 15.20 -8.77 -12.67
N ALA A 101 16.02 -8.88 -13.69
CA ALA A 101 15.70 -8.41 -15.04
C ALA A 101 14.53 -9.19 -15.69
N LYS A 102 14.40 -10.49 -15.41
CA LYS A 102 13.32 -11.34 -15.94
C LYS A 102 11.98 -11.09 -15.23
N LEU A 103 11.98 -10.78 -13.95
CA LEU A 103 10.77 -10.40 -13.20
C LEU A 103 10.28 -9.01 -13.61
N TRP A 104 11.18 -8.08 -13.87
CA TRP A 104 10.85 -6.74 -14.33
C TRP A 104 10.14 -6.76 -15.70
N SER A 105 10.59 -7.59 -16.64
CA SER A 105 9.96 -7.74 -17.95
C SER A 105 8.56 -8.40 -17.86
N ARG A 106 8.32 -9.28 -16.87
CA ARG A 106 7.02 -9.95 -16.67
C ARG A 106 6.02 -9.10 -15.88
N SER A 107 6.46 -8.28 -14.93
CA SER A 107 5.56 -7.40 -14.15
C SER A 107 4.97 -6.28 -15.01
N ASN A 108 5.70 -5.79 -16.01
CA ASN A 108 5.16 -4.83 -16.99
C ASN A 108 4.00 -5.37 -17.83
N THR A 109 3.83 -6.69 -17.92
CA THR A 109 2.75 -7.32 -18.70
C THR A 109 1.46 -7.47 -17.88
N TYR A 110 1.53 -7.65 -16.55
CA TYR A 110 0.38 -7.90 -15.70
C TYR A 110 -0.39 -6.65 -15.27
N PHE A 111 0.22 -5.47 -15.26
CA PHE A 111 -0.43 -4.22 -14.83
C PHE A 111 -0.85 -3.28 -15.95
N LYS A 112 -0.61 -3.62 -17.22
CA LYS A 112 -1.14 -2.86 -18.36
C LYS A 112 -2.67 -2.95 -18.51
N THR A 113 -3.34 -3.83 -17.80
CA THR A 113 -4.78 -4.12 -18.00
C THR A 113 -5.69 -3.70 -16.85
N ALA A 114 -5.21 -3.13 -15.78
CA ALA A 114 -6.08 -2.53 -14.77
C ALA A 114 -6.47 -1.10 -15.19
N ARG A 115 -7.33 -0.98 -16.19
CA ARG A 115 -8.19 0.20 -16.36
C ARG A 115 -9.27 0.11 -15.27
N TRP A 116 -9.13 0.89 -14.24
CA TRP A 116 -10.24 1.15 -13.34
C TRP A 116 -11.04 2.32 -13.92
N PHE A 117 -12.31 2.04 -14.21
CA PHE A 117 -13.30 3.04 -14.59
C PHE A 117 -13.66 3.93 -13.41
#